data_368ab0614cdddef8d4b8a3a0115eea95
#
_entry.id   368ab0614cdddef8d4b8a3a0115eea95
#
_cell.length_a   1.000
_cell.length_b   1.000
_cell.length_c   1.000
_cell.angle_alpha   90.00
_cell.angle_beta   90.00
_cell.angle_gamma   90.00
#
_symmetry.space_group_name_H-M   'P 1'
#
loop_
_entity.id
_entity.type
_entity.pdbx_description
1 polymer ?
#
loop_
_entity_poly.entity_id
_entity_poly.type
_entity_poly.pdbx_seq_one_letter_code
_entity_poly.pdbx_strand_id
1 'polypeptide(L)'
;AICTDGEGGFYIALGTASHNGPTFFTPRGEYSKEGRRGRNFSSNDLRGWVVRYHKDGKLTPFASGFRMHNGITRSPDGEIWCGDNQGDWRGGSPIYHVKPGSFNGHPSSLVWDPDLDGFGSPLFLPRKMLDDLYNQPAVQLHRTTMNSCGEPFIIESEKFGPFNGQMLMPDENGRRITRIMLEKLDGAWQGASTLFLNATE
;
A
#
# COMPACT_ATOMS: atom_id res chain seq x y z
N ALA A 1 -5.06 7.43 3.84
CA ALA A 1 -6.36 6.95 3.33
C ALA A 1 -7.08 6.13 4.40
N ILE A 2 -8.38 5.96 4.25
CA ILE A 2 -9.24 5.27 5.23
C ILE A 2 -10.40 4.59 4.49
N CYS A 3 -10.73 3.35 4.91
CA CYS A 3 -11.97 2.68 4.48
C CYS A 3 -12.64 1.98 5.67
N THR A 4 -13.94 1.69 5.55
CA THR A 4 -14.67 0.94 6.59
C THR A 4 -14.20 -0.51 6.68
N ASP A 5 -14.23 -1.09 7.89
CA ASP A 5 -14.01 -2.52 8.08
C ASP A 5 -15.29 -3.37 7.93
N GLY A 6 -16.45 -2.71 7.78
CA GLY A 6 -17.76 -3.37 7.70
C GLY A 6 -18.35 -3.77 9.06
N GLU A 7 -17.64 -3.56 10.16
CA GLU A 7 -18.04 -3.94 11.53
C GLU A 7 -18.20 -2.73 12.45
N GLY A 8 -18.11 -1.52 11.89
CA GLY A 8 -18.23 -0.25 12.60
C GLY A 8 -16.89 0.35 13.01
N GLY A 9 -15.78 -0.19 12.49
CA GLY A 9 -14.44 0.33 12.57
C GLY A 9 -13.89 0.72 11.20
N PHE A 10 -12.57 0.94 11.14
CA PHE A 10 -11.90 1.43 9.95
C PHE A 10 -10.53 0.80 9.75
N TYR A 11 -10.12 0.62 8.50
CA TYR A 11 -8.73 0.46 8.11
C TYR A 11 -8.14 1.82 7.72
N ILE A 12 -6.95 2.12 8.25
CA ILE A 12 -6.26 3.40 8.05
C ILE A 12 -4.88 3.14 7.48
N ALA A 13 -4.60 3.72 6.35
CA ALA A 13 -3.34 3.62 5.64
C ALA A 13 -2.39 4.78 6.04
N LEU A 14 -1.23 4.46 6.61
CA LEU A 14 -0.26 5.39 7.16
C LEU A 14 1.06 5.30 6.38
N GLY A 15 1.29 6.17 5.38
CA GLY A 15 2.53 6.19 4.59
C GLY A 15 3.80 6.37 5.46
N THR A 16 4.94 5.83 5.02
CA THR A 16 6.18 5.80 5.82
C THR A 16 6.75 7.16 6.12
N ALA A 17 6.93 7.99 5.10
CA ALA A 17 7.65 9.24 5.22
C ALA A 17 6.72 10.44 5.07
N SER A 18 6.93 11.43 5.91
CA SER A 18 6.47 12.78 5.68
C SER A 18 7.68 13.70 5.60
N HIS A 19 7.73 14.54 4.58
CA HIS A 19 8.78 15.55 4.46
C HIS A 19 8.47 16.81 5.27
N ASN A 20 7.32 16.84 5.93
CA ASN A 20 6.76 18.06 6.50
C ASN A 20 6.72 18.00 8.03
N GLY A 21 7.20 19.07 8.65
CA GLY A 21 7.00 19.37 10.04
C GLY A 21 7.87 18.61 11.04
N PRO A 22 7.41 18.52 12.28
CA PRO A 22 8.22 18.03 13.42
C PRO A 22 8.52 16.53 13.40
N THR A 23 8.05 15.79 12.42
CA THR A 23 8.29 14.35 12.27
C THR A 23 9.76 13.97 12.12
N PHE A 24 10.63 14.94 11.86
CA PHE A 24 12.08 14.73 11.81
C PHE A 24 12.76 14.66 13.17
N PHE A 25 12.08 14.99 14.25
CA PHE A 25 12.71 15.00 15.58
C PHE A 25 12.90 13.61 16.18
N THR A 26 12.07 12.66 15.81
CA THR A 26 12.10 11.31 16.36
C THR A 26 11.94 10.20 15.33
N PRO A 27 12.58 10.29 14.13
CA PRO A 27 12.49 9.23 13.15
C PRO A 27 13.24 7.99 13.62
N ARG A 28 12.71 6.81 13.32
CA ARG A 28 13.43 5.54 13.44
C ARG A 28 13.82 5.03 12.05
N GLY A 29 14.91 4.31 11.97
CA GLY A 29 15.50 3.85 10.72
C GLY A 29 16.50 4.83 10.15
N GLU A 30 16.94 4.60 8.94
CA GLU A 30 17.93 5.45 8.27
C GLU A 30 17.29 6.68 7.64
N TYR A 31 17.83 7.84 7.95
CA TYR A 31 17.45 9.12 7.38
C TYR A 31 18.67 9.83 6.77
N SER A 32 18.53 10.32 5.54
CA SER A 32 19.47 11.23 4.91
C SER A 32 18.70 12.44 4.34
N LYS A 33 19.27 13.63 4.47
CA LYS A 33 18.74 14.85 3.86
C LYS A 33 18.94 14.88 2.34
N GLU A 34 19.76 13.98 1.81
CA GLU A 34 20.24 13.98 0.44
C GLU A 34 19.41 13.03 -0.43
N GLY A 35 18.32 13.54 -1.00
CA GLY A 35 17.56 12.86 -2.02
C GLY A 35 16.79 11.61 -1.56
N ARG A 36 16.50 10.73 -2.53
CA ARG A 36 15.64 9.55 -2.31
C ARG A 36 16.23 8.49 -1.39
N ARG A 37 17.55 8.42 -1.28
CA ARG A 37 18.22 7.45 -0.41
C ARG A 37 17.87 7.62 1.07
N GLY A 38 17.42 8.81 1.46
CA GLY A 38 16.99 9.11 2.81
C GLY A 38 15.56 8.75 3.16
N ARG A 39 14.85 7.99 2.33
CA ARG A 39 13.45 7.63 2.58
C ARG A 39 13.26 6.25 3.21
N ASN A 40 14.34 5.59 3.60
CA ASN A 40 14.29 4.31 4.33
C ASN A 40 14.15 4.54 5.84
N PHE A 41 13.21 5.40 6.22
CA PHE A 41 12.87 5.66 7.61
C PHE A 41 11.37 5.75 7.79
N SER A 42 10.91 5.54 9.00
CA SER A 42 9.54 5.74 9.42
C SER A 42 9.50 6.80 10.53
N SER A 43 8.73 7.85 10.33
CA SER A 43 8.81 9.07 11.16
C SER A 43 8.16 8.93 12.53
N ASN A 44 7.12 8.12 12.64
CA ASN A 44 6.36 7.89 13.87
C ASN A 44 5.88 6.45 13.92
N ASP A 45 5.36 6.06 15.09
CA ASP A 45 4.81 4.74 15.32
C ASP A 45 3.81 4.34 14.23
N LEU A 46 3.96 3.12 13.72
CA LEU A 46 3.10 2.50 12.72
C LEU A 46 3.05 3.22 11.35
N ARG A 47 3.95 4.17 11.09
CA ARG A 47 4.07 4.72 9.73
C ARG A 47 4.63 3.65 8.78
N GLY A 48 4.01 3.53 7.61
CA GLY A 48 4.24 2.43 6.66
C GLY A 48 3.41 1.19 6.95
N TRP A 49 2.38 1.35 7.76
CA TRP A 49 1.43 0.29 8.13
C TRP A 49 0.02 0.63 7.65
N VAL A 50 -0.78 -0.41 7.46
CA VAL A 50 -2.23 -0.35 7.59
C VAL A 50 -2.55 -0.74 9.03
N VAL A 51 -3.35 0.06 9.68
CA VAL A 51 -3.84 -0.20 11.04
C VAL A 51 -5.35 -0.36 11.02
N ARG A 52 -5.90 -1.14 11.94
CA ARG A 52 -7.34 -1.26 12.14
C ARG A 52 -7.74 -0.52 13.41
N TYR A 53 -8.64 0.44 13.25
CA TYR A 53 -9.33 1.11 14.34
C TYR A 53 -10.68 0.42 14.55
N HIS A 54 -10.82 -0.25 15.69
CA HIS A 54 -11.99 -1.04 16.02
C HIS A 54 -13.12 -0.16 16.56
N LYS A 55 -14.34 -0.66 16.50
CA LYS A 55 -15.54 0.01 17.03
C LYS A 55 -15.44 0.40 18.51
N ASP A 56 -14.71 -0.35 19.30
CA ASP A 56 -14.46 -0.11 20.73
C ASP A 56 -13.37 0.94 20.99
N GLY A 57 -12.80 1.54 19.93
CA GLY A 57 -11.74 2.54 20.01
C GLY A 57 -10.32 1.96 20.05
N LYS A 58 -10.16 0.65 20.04
CA LYS A 58 -8.84 0.01 20.00
C LYS A 58 -8.19 0.16 18.63
N LEU A 59 -6.90 0.49 18.63
CA LEU A 59 -6.07 0.51 17.44
C LEU A 59 -5.16 -0.72 17.43
N THR A 60 -5.13 -1.45 16.32
CA THR A 60 -4.25 -2.61 16.14
C THR A 60 -3.48 -2.54 14.82
N PRO A 61 -2.20 -2.95 14.79
CA PRO A 61 -1.48 -3.17 13.55
C PRO A 61 -2.20 -4.22 12.71
N PHE A 62 -2.25 -4.00 11.38
CA PHE A 62 -2.91 -4.93 10.46
C PHE A 62 -1.93 -5.49 9.43
N ALA A 63 -1.18 -4.64 8.73
CA ALA A 63 -0.19 -5.03 7.74
C ALA A 63 0.90 -3.96 7.63
N SER A 64 2.13 -4.38 7.33
CA SER A 64 3.30 -3.50 7.21
C SER A 64 3.84 -3.43 5.78
N GLY A 65 4.89 -2.66 5.57
CA GLY A 65 5.66 -2.68 4.33
C GLY A 65 5.16 -1.75 3.24
N PHE A 66 4.47 -0.69 3.60
CA PHE A 66 4.01 0.32 2.64
C PHE A 66 4.93 1.55 2.65
N ARG A 67 5.10 2.13 1.47
CA ARG A 67 5.84 3.38 1.33
C ARG A 67 4.92 4.60 1.33
N MET A 68 4.07 4.69 0.31
CA MET A 68 3.13 5.79 0.13
C MET A 68 1.87 5.27 -0.55
N HIS A 69 1.09 4.56 0.23
CA HIS A 69 -0.20 4.03 -0.19
C HIS A 69 -1.26 5.13 -0.04
N ASN A 70 -1.66 5.69 -1.17
CA ASN A 70 -2.57 6.83 -1.21
C ASN A 70 -4.03 6.43 -1.14
N GLY A 71 -4.35 5.16 -1.35
CA GLY A 71 -5.71 4.68 -1.30
C GLY A 71 -5.81 3.27 -0.70
N ILE A 72 -6.88 3.05 0.02
CA ILE A 72 -7.26 1.75 0.58
C ILE A 72 -8.76 1.57 0.40
N THR A 73 -9.17 0.43 -0.09
CA THR A 73 -10.59 0.11 -0.26
C THR A 73 -10.91 -1.29 0.24
N ARG A 74 -12.15 -1.48 0.64
CA ARG A 74 -12.72 -2.78 0.97
C ARG A 74 -13.67 -3.19 -0.15
N SER A 75 -13.45 -4.36 -0.72
CA SER A 75 -14.35 -4.93 -1.72
C SER A 75 -15.64 -5.49 -1.08
N PRO A 76 -16.70 -5.73 -1.85
CA PRO A 76 -17.97 -6.25 -1.35
C PRO A 76 -17.85 -7.59 -0.63
N ASP A 77 -16.90 -8.44 -1.02
CA ASP A 77 -16.57 -9.71 -0.39
C ASP A 77 -15.71 -9.57 0.88
N GLY A 78 -15.36 -8.34 1.25
CA GLY A 78 -14.65 -8.04 2.49
C GLY A 78 -13.13 -7.97 2.38
N GLU A 79 -12.56 -8.25 1.23
CA GLU A 79 -11.12 -8.19 1.00
C GLU A 79 -10.61 -6.73 0.98
N ILE A 80 -9.40 -6.51 1.47
CA ILE A 80 -8.79 -5.18 1.54
C ILE A 80 -7.77 -5.01 0.43
N TRP A 81 -7.89 -3.93 -0.29
CA TRP A 81 -7.04 -3.58 -1.42
C TRP A 81 -6.34 -2.25 -1.22
N CYS A 82 -5.09 -2.20 -1.62
CA CYS A 82 -4.27 -1.00 -1.51
C CYS A 82 -3.32 -0.88 -2.69
N GLY A 83 -3.25 0.31 -3.28
CA GLY A 83 -2.19 0.66 -4.22
C GLY A 83 -1.05 1.38 -3.51
N ASP A 84 0.20 1.02 -3.80
CA ASP A 84 1.35 1.73 -3.27
C ASP A 84 2.16 2.38 -4.41
N ASN A 85 2.64 3.58 -4.20
CA ASN A 85 3.45 4.27 -5.20
C ASN A 85 4.82 3.62 -5.34
N GLN A 86 5.36 3.67 -6.58
CA GLN A 86 6.72 3.21 -6.85
C GLN A 86 7.68 3.77 -5.79
N GLY A 87 8.46 2.89 -5.22
CA GLY A 87 9.25 3.21 -4.05
C GLY A 87 10.74 3.27 -4.29
N ASP A 88 11.40 3.57 -3.20
CA ASP A 88 12.85 3.58 -3.11
C ASP A 88 13.40 2.16 -2.99
N TRP A 89 12.55 1.20 -2.62
CA TRP A 89 12.89 -0.22 -2.41
C TRP A 89 12.28 -1.15 -3.48
N ARG A 90 11.01 -0.96 -3.81
CA ARG A 90 10.32 -1.71 -4.87
C ARG A 90 10.05 -0.79 -6.05
N GLY A 91 10.43 -1.22 -7.25
CA GLY A 91 10.12 -0.52 -8.49
C GLY A 91 8.67 -0.77 -8.91
N GLY A 92 8.08 0.22 -9.61
CA GLY A 92 6.69 0.15 -10.06
C GLY A 92 5.68 0.39 -8.94
N SER A 93 4.40 0.43 -9.31
CA SER A 93 3.27 0.64 -8.40
C SER A 93 2.51 -0.67 -8.22
N PRO A 94 2.67 -1.34 -7.07
CA PRO A 94 1.97 -2.59 -6.79
C PRO A 94 0.54 -2.32 -6.33
N ILE A 95 -0.34 -3.29 -6.63
CA ILE A 95 -1.67 -3.40 -6.05
C ILE A 95 -1.69 -4.64 -5.18
N TYR A 96 -1.85 -4.41 -3.89
CA TYR A 96 -1.83 -5.47 -2.90
C TYR A 96 -3.23 -5.89 -2.48
N HIS A 97 -3.42 -7.20 -2.38
CA HIS A 97 -4.39 -7.78 -1.49
C HIS A 97 -3.78 -7.76 -0.08
N VAL A 98 -4.31 -6.90 0.78
CA VAL A 98 -3.75 -6.65 2.11
C VAL A 98 -4.29 -7.66 3.10
N LYS A 99 -3.42 -8.52 3.63
CA LYS A 99 -3.75 -9.57 4.58
C LYS A 99 -3.31 -9.22 5.99
N PRO A 100 -3.99 -9.69 7.04
CA PRO A 100 -3.50 -9.56 8.41
C PRO A 100 -2.07 -10.06 8.54
N GLY A 101 -1.18 -9.27 9.15
CA GLY A 101 0.22 -9.63 9.39
C GLY A 101 1.12 -9.62 8.14
N SER A 102 0.61 -9.25 6.96
CA SER A 102 1.42 -9.25 5.73
C SER A 102 2.45 -8.10 5.72
N PHE A 103 3.63 -8.41 5.15
CA PHE A 103 4.65 -7.42 4.81
C PHE A 103 4.62 -7.12 3.31
N ASN A 104 4.40 -5.87 2.94
CA ASN A 104 4.13 -5.45 1.55
C ASN A 104 5.35 -4.80 0.87
N GLY A 105 6.53 -5.11 1.34
CA GLY A 105 7.79 -4.96 0.61
C GLY A 105 8.64 -3.73 0.94
N HIS A 106 8.12 -2.66 1.56
CA HIS A 106 8.94 -1.51 1.95
C HIS A 106 9.46 -1.67 3.40
N PRO A 107 10.78 -1.83 3.60
CA PRO A 107 11.31 -2.28 4.90
C PRO A 107 11.29 -1.24 6.00
N SER A 108 11.18 0.06 5.70
CA SER A 108 11.27 1.11 6.73
C SER A 108 10.17 1.03 7.80
N SER A 109 9.02 0.45 7.49
CA SER A 109 7.95 0.23 8.48
C SER A 109 8.31 -0.80 9.54
N LEU A 110 9.25 -1.72 9.24
CA LEU A 110 9.66 -2.80 10.13
C LEU A 110 10.40 -2.32 11.39
N VAL A 111 10.81 -1.05 11.46
CA VAL A 111 11.36 -0.45 12.69
C VAL A 111 10.34 -0.41 13.83
N TRP A 112 9.06 -0.58 13.52
CA TRP A 112 7.95 -0.61 14.48
C TRP A 112 7.44 -2.03 14.76
N ASP A 113 8.05 -3.03 14.12
CA ASP A 113 7.72 -4.44 14.34
C ASP A 113 8.41 -4.92 15.60
N PRO A 114 7.66 -5.33 16.64
CA PRO A 114 8.26 -5.75 17.91
C PRO A 114 9.12 -7.02 17.77
N ASP A 115 8.82 -7.89 16.80
CA ASP A 115 9.55 -9.12 16.56
C ASP A 115 10.90 -8.86 15.88
N LEU A 116 11.10 -7.66 15.35
CA LEU A 116 12.31 -7.22 14.67
C LEU A 116 13.07 -6.14 15.45
N ASP A 117 12.67 -5.87 16.69
CA ASP A 117 13.36 -4.89 17.55
C ASP A 117 14.81 -5.35 17.81
N GLY A 118 15.74 -4.42 17.68
CA GLY A 118 17.18 -4.67 17.83
C GLY A 118 17.96 -4.74 16.52
N PHE A 119 17.34 -4.81 15.36
CA PHE A 119 18.04 -4.69 14.07
C PHE A 119 18.49 -3.27 13.75
N GLY A 120 17.96 -2.27 14.46
CA GLY A 120 18.26 -0.85 14.22
C GLY A 120 17.66 -0.36 12.91
N SER A 121 18.46 -0.26 11.85
CA SER A 121 17.94 0.10 10.51
C SER A 121 17.40 -1.12 9.78
N PRO A 122 16.23 -1.01 9.11
CA PRO A 122 15.70 -2.09 8.27
C PRO A 122 16.64 -2.51 7.13
N LEU A 123 17.60 -1.66 6.77
CA LEU A 123 18.60 -1.98 5.75
C LEU A 123 19.59 -3.06 6.19
N PHE A 124 19.71 -3.33 7.49
CA PHE A 124 20.53 -4.40 8.03
C PHE A 124 19.84 -5.76 8.03
N LEU A 125 18.54 -5.81 7.74
CA LEU A 125 17.83 -7.08 7.62
C LEU A 125 18.35 -7.87 6.41
N PRO A 126 18.56 -9.18 6.57
CA PRO A 126 18.97 -10.03 5.46
C PRO A 126 17.97 -9.95 4.30
N ARG A 127 18.46 -9.77 3.09
CA ARG A 127 17.61 -9.68 1.90
C ARG A 127 16.68 -10.88 1.76
N LYS A 128 17.19 -12.08 2.02
CA LYS A 128 16.38 -13.30 1.98
C LYS A 128 15.18 -13.23 2.93
N MET A 129 15.38 -12.71 4.15
CA MET A 129 14.28 -12.53 5.11
C MET A 129 13.21 -11.62 4.58
N LEU A 130 13.58 -10.49 3.98
CA LEU A 130 12.62 -9.54 3.37
C LEU A 130 11.89 -10.17 2.20
N ASP A 131 12.55 -10.99 1.40
CA ASP A 131 11.94 -11.67 0.26
C ASP A 131 11.00 -12.81 0.71
N ASP A 132 11.34 -13.54 1.76
CA ASP A 132 10.49 -14.59 2.34
C ASP A 132 9.21 -14.03 2.99
N LEU A 133 9.29 -12.85 3.59
CA LEU A 133 8.14 -12.16 4.20
C LEU A 133 7.24 -11.45 3.18
N TYR A 134 7.74 -11.21 1.98
CA TYR A 134 7.09 -10.34 1.01
C TYR A 134 5.76 -10.89 0.50
N ASN A 135 4.66 -10.19 0.82
CA ASN A 135 3.36 -10.41 0.22
C ASN A 135 3.39 -9.97 -1.24
N GLN A 136 3.34 -10.93 -2.17
CA GLN A 136 3.35 -10.61 -3.59
C GLN A 136 2.11 -9.80 -3.98
N PRO A 137 2.25 -8.72 -4.77
CA PRO A 137 1.09 -7.96 -5.24
C PRO A 137 0.26 -8.78 -6.23
N ALA A 138 -1.05 -8.56 -6.23
CA ALA A 138 -1.93 -9.13 -7.25
C ALA A 138 -1.60 -8.58 -8.64
N VAL A 139 -1.21 -7.31 -8.72
CA VAL A 139 -0.77 -6.66 -9.97
C VAL A 139 0.43 -5.77 -9.68
N GLN A 140 1.47 -5.88 -10.50
CA GLN A 140 2.62 -4.99 -10.48
C GLN A 140 2.58 -4.08 -11.70
N LEU A 141 2.30 -2.80 -11.49
CA LEU A 141 2.21 -1.82 -12.57
C LEU A 141 3.56 -1.14 -12.82
N HIS A 142 3.99 -1.11 -14.07
CA HIS A 142 5.18 -0.36 -14.44
C HIS A 142 4.93 1.14 -14.29
N ARG A 143 5.97 1.90 -13.96
CA ARG A 143 5.87 3.35 -13.74
C ARG A 143 5.33 4.15 -14.94
N THR A 144 5.43 3.64 -16.15
CA THR A 144 4.84 4.28 -17.34
C THR A 144 3.34 4.05 -17.45
N THR A 145 2.83 3.01 -16.79
CA THR A 145 1.41 2.68 -16.73
C THR A 145 0.74 3.36 -15.55
N MET A 146 1.44 3.39 -14.41
CA MET A 146 0.94 3.96 -13.16
C MET A 146 2.11 4.65 -12.44
N ASN A 147 2.09 5.98 -12.38
CA ASN A 147 3.16 6.74 -11.76
C ASN A 147 2.80 7.25 -10.36
N SER A 148 1.54 7.58 -10.13
CA SER A 148 1.04 8.03 -8.83
C SER A 148 -0.36 7.44 -8.61
N CYS A 149 -0.39 6.24 -8.04
CA CYS A 149 -1.65 5.56 -7.79
C CYS A 149 -2.46 6.27 -6.71
N GLY A 150 -3.73 6.50 -7.04
CA GLY A 150 -4.73 6.98 -6.10
C GLY A 150 -5.47 5.82 -5.43
N GLU A 151 -6.66 6.10 -4.96
CA GLU A 151 -7.50 5.11 -4.29
C GLU A 151 -8.07 4.08 -5.29
N PRO A 152 -7.89 2.78 -5.05
CA PRO A 152 -8.58 1.75 -5.82
C PRO A 152 -10.09 1.82 -5.56
N PHE A 153 -10.87 1.66 -6.61
CA PHE A 153 -12.32 1.71 -6.56
C PHE A 153 -12.90 0.46 -7.22
N ILE A 154 -13.76 -0.26 -6.52
CA ILE A 154 -14.51 -1.42 -7.06
C ILE A 154 -15.82 -0.93 -7.64
N ILE A 155 -16.12 -1.31 -8.87
CA ILE A 155 -17.37 -0.98 -9.53
C ILE A 155 -18.47 -1.89 -9.00
N GLU A 156 -19.46 -1.31 -8.33
CA GLU A 156 -20.61 -2.00 -7.76
C GLU A 156 -21.91 -1.54 -8.41
N SER A 157 -21.97 -1.58 -9.73
CA SER A 157 -23.13 -1.09 -10.46
C SER A 157 -23.33 -1.79 -11.80
N GLU A 158 -24.47 -2.41 -11.98
CA GLU A 158 -24.92 -2.95 -13.28
C GLU A 158 -25.07 -1.85 -14.36
N LYS A 159 -25.25 -0.60 -13.94
CA LYS A 159 -25.37 0.55 -14.87
C LYS A 159 -24.03 0.95 -15.48
N PHE A 160 -22.92 0.41 -14.97
CA PHE A 160 -21.57 0.70 -15.49
C PHE A 160 -21.15 -0.28 -16.62
N GLY A 161 -22.10 -0.95 -17.25
CA GLY A 161 -21.87 -1.89 -18.34
C GLY A 161 -21.15 -3.16 -17.88
N PRO A 162 -20.26 -3.73 -18.72
CA PRO A 162 -19.63 -5.03 -18.44
C PRO A 162 -18.49 -4.95 -17.40
N PHE A 163 -18.35 -3.85 -16.69
CA PHE A 163 -17.24 -3.59 -15.78
C PHE A 163 -17.58 -3.82 -14.31
N ASN A 164 -18.82 -4.21 -14.01
CA ASN A 164 -19.24 -4.52 -12.65
C ASN A 164 -18.32 -5.56 -12.01
N GLY A 165 -17.95 -5.37 -10.74
CA GLY A 165 -16.99 -6.19 -10.01
C GLY A 165 -15.51 -5.94 -10.32
N GLN A 166 -15.20 -5.10 -11.28
CA GLN A 166 -13.81 -4.76 -11.63
C GLN A 166 -13.31 -3.55 -10.85
N MET A 167 -12.00 -3.42 -10.78
CA MET A 167 -11.36 -2.32 -10.08
C MET A 167 -10.91 -1.24 -11.07
N LEU A 168 -11.13 0.02 -10.70
CA LEU A 168 -10.52 1.18 -11.33
C LEU A 168 -9.52 1.82 -10.37
N MET A 169 -8.42 2.33 -10.91
CA MET A 169 -7.42 3.05 -10.14
C MET A 169 -6.96 4.29 -10.90
N PRO A 170 -7.11 5.50 -10.32
CA PRO A 170 -6.62 6.71 -10.92
C PRO A 170 -5.10 6.83 -10.81
N ASP A 171 -4.47 7.41 -11.82
CA ASP A 171 -3.08 7.86 -11.83
C ASP A 171 -3.05 9.39 -11.89
N GLU A 172 -2.75 10.02 -10.77
CA GLU A 172 -2.75 11.47 -10.64
C GLU A 172 -1.76 12.14 -11.60
N ASN A 173 -0.52 11.67 -11.66
CA ASN A 173 0.51 12.24 -12.52
C ASN A 173 0.30 11.88 -14.00
N GLY A 174 -0.22 10.70 -14.27
CA GLY A 174 -0.51 10.24 -15.62
C GLY A 174 -1.82 10.77 -16.19
N ARG A 175 -2.66 11.43 -15.37
CA ARG A 175 -4.00 11.91 -15.75
C ARG A 175 -4.84 10.85 -16.44
N ARG A 176 -4.84 9.65 -15.90
CA ARG A 176 -5.51 8.49 -16.49
C ARG A 176 -6.19 7.64 -15.43
N ILE A 177 -7.06 6.77 -15.88
CA ILE A 177 -7.65 5.72 -15.06
C ILE A 177 -7.25 4.38 -15.66
N THR A 178 -6.71 3.52 -14.83
CA THR A 178 -6.35 2.14 -15.18
C THR A 178 -7.44 1.21 -14.68
N ARG A 179 -7.90 0.32 -15.54
CA ARG A 179 -8.79 -0.77 -15.20
C ARG A 179 -7.97 -1.99 -14.80
N ILE A 180 -8.39 -2.65 -13.74
CA ILE A 180 -7.74 -3.81 -13.16
C ILE A 180 -8.75 -4.92 -13.08
N MET A 181 -8.41 -6.05 -13.67
CA MET A 181 -9.19 -7.28 -13.68
C MET A 181 -8.51 -8.26 -12.75
N LEU A 182 -9.18 -8.58 -11.66
CA LEU A 182 -8.66 -9.48 -10.62
C LEU A 182 -9.30 -10.85 -10.75
N GLU A 183 -8.52 -11.89 -10.49
CA GLU A 183 -9.00 -13.25 -10.34
C GLU A 183 -8.29 -13.96 -9.18
N LYS A 184 -8.93 -14.95 -8.60
CA LYS A 184 -8.35 -15.76 -7.53
C LYS A 184 -8.00 -17.13 -8.08
N LEU A 185 -6.71 -17.48 -8.10
CA LEU A 185 -6.19 -18.77 -8.54
C LEU A 185 -5.46 -19.43 -7.38
N ASP A 186 -5.83 -20.66 -7.05
CA ASP A 186 -5.22 -21.45 -5.97
C ASP A 186 -5.10 -20.70 -4.63
N GLY A 187 -6.11 -19.87 -4.33
CA GLY A 187 -6.15 -19.07 -3.11
C GLY A 187 -5.36 -17.76 -3.15
N ALA A 188 -4.59 -17.50 -4.20
CA ALA A 188 -3.86 -16.25 -4.42
C ALA A 188 -4.60 -15.33 -5.40
N TRP A 189 -4.59 -14.03 -5.13
CA TRP A 189 -5.09 -13.04 -6.07
C TRP A 189 -4.01 -12.66 -7.08
N GLN A 190 -4.42 -12.63 -8.33
CA GLN A 190 -3.63 -12.12 -9.45
C GLN A 190 -4.51 -11.27 -10.36
N GLY A 191 -3.91 -10.53 -11.30
CA GLY A 191 -4.70 -9.74 -12.21
C GLY A 191 -3.93 -9.15 -13.37
N ALA A 192 -4.67 -8.55 -14.27
CA ALA A 192 -4.18 -7.80 -15.41
C ALA A 192 -4.68 -6.35 -15.36
N SER A 193 -3.99 -5.47 -16.06
CA SER A 193 -4.36 -4.07 -16.15
C SER A 193 -4.44 -3.58 -17.59
N THR A 194 -5.34 -2.63 -17.84
CA THR A 194 -5.44 -1.93 -19.11
C THR A 194 -5.82 -0.47 -18.89
N LEU A 195 -5.46 0.39 -19.82
CA LEU A 195 -5.91 1.77 -19.81
C LEU A 195 -7.44 1.80 -19.97
N PHE A 196 -8.12 2.51 -19.08
CA PHE A 196 -9.57 2.71 -19.14
C PHE A 196 -9.93 4.10 -19.67
N LEU A 197 -9.28 5.13 -19.16
CA LEU A 197 -9.50 6.52 -19.56
C LEU A 197 -8.15 7.25 -19.58
N ASN A 198 -7.93 8.04 -20.62
CA ASN A 198 -6.84 8.99 -20.72
C ASN A 198 -7.41 10.42 -20.78
N ALA A 199 -7.15 11.22 -19.75
CA ALA A 199 -7.66 12.58 -19.65
C ALA A 199 -6.72 13.64 -20.29
N THR A 200 -5.70 13.18 -21.00
CA THR A 200 -4.76 14.07 -21.73
C THR A 200 -5.12 14.22 -23.22
N GLU A 201 -6.17 13.55 -23.67
CA GLU A 201 -6.69 13.62 -25.04
C GLU A 201 -7.96 14.44 -25.09
#